data_1f42885589663e8cc2643bc53d158056
#
_entry.id   1f42885589663e8cc2643bc53d158056
#
_cell.length_a   1.000
_cell.length_b   1.000
_cell.length_c   1.000
_cell.angle_alpha   90.00
_cell.angle_beta   90.00
_cell.angle_gamma   90.00
#
_symmetry.space_group_name_H-M   'P 1'
#
loop_
_entity.id
_entity.type
_entity.pdbx_description
1 polymer ?
#
loop_
_entity_poly.entity_id
_entity_poly.type
_entity_poly.pdbx_seq_one_letter_code
_entity_poly.pdbx_strand_id
1 'polypeptide(L)'
;MRDHHPHHREHGAGQDGFEKRPGRERGGRGPRVFAPGDLKLLLLALIAEQPCHGYDLIRQIEGLFDGAYSPSPGVIYPTLTFLEESELIQGDAEGGKKRYTVTDAGRQYLTDQAVALDGVRMRIDVSKRSLRGHDRPAEIHEAVHNLRHALQMHHGRWSPEEILRVRDLLNNTAKAIVDGPVTAQPTQENAE
;
A
#
# COMPACT_ATOMS: atom_id res chain seq x y z
N MET A 1 60.09 52.79 -12.70
CA MET A 1 60.85 51.59 -13.01
C MET A 1 59.99 50.38 -12.87
N ARG A 2 59.78 49.65 -13.95
CA ARG A 2 59.19 48.33 -14.17
C ARG A 2 57.66 48.25 -14.29
N ASP A 3 57.29 48.20 -15.52
CA ASP A 3 56.07 47.76 -16.16
C ASP A 3 55.72 46.32 -15.81
N HIS A 4 54.44 46.05 -15.64
CA HIS A 4 53.93 44.72 -15.90
C HIS A 4 52.57 44.81 -16.51
N HIS A 5 52.44 44.33 -17.74
CA HIS A 5 51.24 44.20 -18.56
C HIS A 5 50.24 43.19 -18.00
N PRO A 6 48.96 43.41 -18.20
CA PRO A 6 47.94 42.37 -17.98
C PRO A 6 47.77 41.57 -19.27
N HIS A 7 47.88 40.26 -19.16
CA HIS A 7 47.47 39.30 -20.20
C HIS A 7 45.97 39.10 -20.19
N HIS A 8 45.32 39.52 -21.25
CA HIS A 8 43.97 39.05 -21.64
C HIS A 8 44.04 37.55 -21.97
N ARG A 9 43.21 36.74 -21.33
CA ARG A 9 42.84 35.44 -21.82
C ARG A 9 41.32 35.42 -21.99
N GLU A 10 40.92 35.42 -23.25
CA GLU A 10 39.60 35.04 -23.71
C GLU A 10 39.39 33.55 -23.37
N HIS A 11 38.37 33.23 -22.63
CA HIS A 11 37.88 31.85 -22.52
C HIS A 11 36.55 31.75 -23.21
N GLY A 12 36.59 30.91 -24.24
CA GLY A 12 35.47 30.55 -25.10
C GLY A 12 34.27 29.97 -24.36
N ALA A 13 33.13 30.30 -24.92
CA ALA A 13 31.85 29.75 -24.56
C ALA A 13 31.80 28.22 -24.81
N GLY A 14 31.86 27.43 -23.73
CA GLY A 14 31.50 26.03 -23.74
C GLY A 14 30.03 25.92 -23.48
N GLN A 15 29.26 25.63 -24.52
CA GLN A 15 27.87 25.20 -24.41
C GLN A 15 27.86 23.74 -23.95
N ASP A 16 27.85 23.50 -22.65
CA ASP A 16 27.52 22.17 -22.13
C ASP A 16 26.02 22.03 -22.10
N GLY A 17 25.52 21.33 -23.10
CA GLY A 17 24.15 20.84 -23.17
C GLY A 17 23.89 19.88 -22.02
N PHE A 18 23.20 20.37 -21.00
CA PHE A 18 22.56 19.49 -20.01
C PHE A 18 21.43 18.73 -20.70
N GLU A 19 21.76 17.55 -21.21
CA GLU A 19 20.75 16.56 -21.55
C GLU A 19 19.92 16.26 -20.29
N LYS A 20 18.69 16.79 -20.25
CA LYS A 20 17.65 16.36 -19.31
C LYS A 20 17.43 14.86 -19.50
N ARG A 21 18.05 14.06 -18.66
CA ARG A 21 17.65 12.66 -18.51
C ARG A 21 16.17 12.62 -18.21
N PRO A 22 15.34 11.88 -18.98
CA PRO A 22 13.93 11.74 -18.69
C PRO A 22 13.80 11.16 -17.27
N GLY A 23 13.09 11.90 -16.40
CA GLY A 23 12.84 11.50 -15.03
C GLY A 23 12.23 10.09 -15.05
N ARG A 24 12.81 9.17 -14.27
CA ARG A 24 12.20 7.90 -13.94
C ARG A 24 10.79 8.22 -13.44
N GLU A 25 9.79 7.89 -14.23
CA GLU A 25 8.41 7.85 -13.79
C GLU A 25 8.36 6.94 -12.55
N ARG A 26 8.21 7.55 -11.40
CA ARG A 26 7.97 6.85 -10.15
C ARG A 26 6.64 6.13 -10.34
N GLY A 27 6.68 4.82 -10.28
CA GLY A 27 5.58 3.90 -10.43
C GLY A 27 4.28 4.44 -9.84
N GLY A 28 3.20 4.35 -10.61
CA GLY A 28 1.91 4.95 -10.34
C GLY A 28 1.45 4.75 -8.90
N ARG A 29 1.39 5.84 -8.16
CA ARG A 29 0.63 5.88 -6.92
C ARG A 29 -0.83 5.75 -7.34
N GLY A 30 -1.42 4.60 -7.08
CA GLY A 30 -2.86 4.43 -7.17
C GLY A 30 -3.60 5.59 -6.49
N PRO A 31 -4.88 5.80 -6.75
CA PRO A 31 -5.65 6.91 -6.20
C PRO A 31 -5.42 6.98 -4.68
N ARG A 32 -5.09 8.17 -4.17
CA ARG A 32 -4.90 8.38 -2.74
C ARG A 32 -6.26 8.22 -2.05
N VAL A 33 -6.43 7.10 -1.39
CA VAL A 33 -7.65 6.76 -0.64
C VAL A 33 -7.80 7.65 0.60
N PHE A 34 -6.69 8.04 1.22
CA PHE A 34 -6.64 8.84 2.43
C PHE A 34 -6.01 10.21 2.18
N ALA A 35 -6.63 11.26 2.71
CA ALA A 35 -6.00 12.56 2.85
C ALA A 35 -4.93 12.54 3.96
N PRO A 36 -4.02 13.54 4.00
CA PRO A 36 -3.06 13.64 5.11
C PRO A 36 -3.76 13.64 6.46
N GLY A 37 -3.36 12.74 7.35
CA GLY A 37 -3.94 12.61 8.70
C GLY A 37 -5.14 11.66 8.81
N ASP A 38 -5.85 11.34 7.73
CA ASP A 38 -7.01 10.44 7.77
C ASP A 38 -6.66 9.06 8.33
N LEU A 39 -5.56 8.49 7.86
CA LEU A 39 -5.12 7.16 8.31
C LEU A 39 -4.80 7.14 9.80
N LYS A 40 -4.21 8.22 10.32
CA LYS A 40 -3.91 8.37 11.76
C LYS A 40 -5.20 8.32 12.58
N LEU A 41 -6.20 9.10 12.19
CA LEU A 41 -7.50 9.13 12.89
C LEU A 41 -8.23 7.79 12.80
N LEU A 42 -8.20 7.16 11.64
CA LEU A 42 -8.81 5.85 11.43
C LEU A 42 -8.16 4.78 12.28
N LEU A 43 -6.82 4.68 12.30
CA LEU A 43 -6.10 3.71 13.12
C LEU A 43 -6.39 3.90 14.59
N LEU A 44 -6.37 5.14 15.07
CA LEU A 44 -6.68 5.44 16.46
C LEU A 44 -8.11 5.05 16.83
N ALA A 45 -9.09 5.30 15.95
CA ALA A 45 -10.48 4.89 16.15
C ALA A 45 -10.64 3.37 16.22
N LEU A 46 -10.00 2.63 15.29
CA LEU A 46 -10.05 1.16 15.29
C LEU A 46 -9.43 0.55 16.55
N ILE A 47 -8.30 1.11 17.02
CA ILE A 47 -7.65 0.66 18.26
C ILE A 47 -8.52 1.00 19.48
N ALA A 48 -9.27 2.12 19.44
CA ALA A 48 -10.18 2.50 20.51
C ALA A 48 -11.41 1.59 20.60
N GLU A 49 -11.87 1.05 19.48
CA GLU A 49 -12.95 0.05 19.45
C GLU A 49 -12.49 -1.27 20.06
N GLN A 50 -11.29 -1.73 19.70
CA GLN A 50 -10.74 -3.01 20.16
C GLN A 50 -9.21 -3.01 20.12
N PRO A 51 -8.52 -3.39 21.22
CA PRO A 51 -7.07 -3.63 21.20
C PRO A 51 -6.68 -4.66 20.16
N CYS A 52 -5.69 -4.35 19.32
CA CYS A 52 -5.35 -5.18 18.17
C CYS A 52 -3.88 -5.07 17.77
N HIS A 53 -3.40 -5.97 16.92
CA HIS A 53 -2.06 -5.92 16.33
C HIS A 53 -2.06 -5.10 15.02
N GLY A 54 -0.89 -4.63 14.61
CA GLY A 54 -0.77 -3.86 13.36
C GLY A 54 -1.28 -4.62 12.12
N TYR A 55 -1.16 -5.94 12.10
CA TYR A 55 -1.70 -6.77 11.03
C TYR A 55 -3.24 -6.79 11.02
N ASP A 56 -3.87 -6.83 12.20
CA ASP A 56 -5.34 -6.82 12.30
C ASP A 56 -5.91 -5.51 11.75
N LEU A 57 -5.20 -4.39 11.97
CA LEU A 57 -5.56 -3.08 11.41
C LEU A 57 -5.52 -3.07 9.87
N ILE A 58 -4.51 -3.71 9.27
CA ILE A 58 -4.46 -3.87 7.82
C ILE A 58 -5.70 -4.61 7.31
N ARG A 59 -6.07 -5.72 7.96
CA ARG A 59 -7.26 -6.51 7.59
C ARG A 59 -8.57 -5.76 7.83
N GLN A 60 -8.69 -5.03 8.94
CA GLN A 60 -9.88 -4.24 9.22
C GLN A 60 -10.06 -3.15 8.16
N ILE A 61 -8.99 -2.43 7.80
CA ILE A 61 -9.06 -1.43 6.73
C ILE A 61 -9.39 -2.08 5.40
N GLU A 62 -8.78 -3.21 5.05
CA GLU A 62 -9.10 -3.96 3.84
C GLU A 62 -10.60 -4.34 3.81
N GLY A 63 -11.16 -4.77 4.95
CA GLY A 63 -12.58 -5.05 5.11
C GLY A 63 -13.47 -3.81 4.91
N LEU A 64 -13.04 -2.64 5.39
CA LEU A 64 -13.78 -1.38 5.17
C LEU A 64 -13.94 -1.05 3.68
N PHE A 65 -13.03 -1.50 2.84
CA PHE A 65 -13.06 -1.29 1.38
C PHE A 65 -13.52 -2.52 0.59
N ASP A 66 -14.12 -3.50 1.25
CA ASP A 66 -14.53 -4.79 0.64
C ASP A 66 -13.36 -5.44 -0.15
N GLY A 67 -12.13 -5.31 0.39
CA GLY A 67 -10.89 -5.82 -0.22
C GLY A 67 -10.39 -5.04 -1.46
N ALA A 68 -11.11 -4.03 -1.93
CA ALA A 68 -10.68 -3.22 -3.07
C ALA A 68 -9.42 -2.37 -2.78
N TYR A 69 -9.12 -2.14 -1.51
CA TYR A 69 -7.94 -1.45 -1.03
C TYR A 69 -7.37 -2.14 0.21
N SER A 70 -6.05 -2.29 0.26
CA SER A 70 -5.32 -2.77 1.43
C SER A 70 -4.09 -1.89 1.66
N PRO A 71 -3.94 -1.27 2.84
CA PRO A 71 -2.76 -0.46 3.13
C PRO A 71 -1.52 -1.34 3.29
N SER A 72 -0.37 -0.85 2.85
CA SER A 72 0.89 -1.56 3.03
C SER A 72 1.41 -1.47 4.48
N PRO A 73 2.15 -2.48 4.96
CA PRO A 73 2.84 -2.41 6.24
C PRO A 73 3.72 -1.16 6.40
N GLY A 74 4.38 -0.73 5.30
CA GLY A 74 5.22 0.47 5.27
C GLY A 74 4.48 1.79 5.49
N VAL A 75 3.14 1.79 5.47
CA VAL A 75 2.32 2.95 5.83
C VAL A 75 1.72 2.79 7.23
N ILE A 76 1.30 1.58 7.59
CA ILE A 76 0.67 1.31 8.89
C ILE A 76 1.66 1.44 10.04
N TYR A 77 2.82 0.76 10.00
CA TYR A 77 3.72 0.75 11.14
C TYR A 77 4.35 2.11 11.49
N PRO A 78 4.77 2.95 10.52
CA PRO A 78 5.20 4.32 10.84
C PRO A 78 4.09 5.16 11.47
N THR A 79 2.83 4.97 11.06
CA THR A 79 1.70 5.68 11.66
C THR A 79 1.43 5.21 13.10
N LEU A 80 1.57 3.91 13.38
CA LEU A 80 1.47 3.36 14.73
C LEU A 80 2.60 3.88 15.64
N THR A 81 3.83 3.92 15.14
CA THR A 81 4.97 4.52 15.85
C THR A 81 4.67 5.98 16.22
N PHE A 82 4.19 6.77 15.25
CA PHE A 82 3.80 8.16 15.52
C PHE A 82 2.70 8.30 16.57
N LEU A 83 1.66 7.45 16.54
CA LEU A 83 0.58 7.46 17.52
C LEU A 83 1.08 7.11 18.92
N GLU A 84 2.02 6.18 19.03
CA GLU A 84 2.65 5.75 20.28
C GLU A 84 3.57 6.84 20.85
N GLU A 85 4.43 7.44 20.00
CA GLU A 85 5.28 8.58 20.37
C GLU A 85 4.46 9.82 20.78
N SER A 86 3.23 9.94 20.26
CA SER A 86 2.26 10.97 20.65
C SER A 86 1.45 10.60 21.90
N GLU A 87 1.76 9.47 22.55
CA GLU A 87 1.07 8.95 23.74
C GLU A 87 -0.44 8.70 23.54
N LEU A 88 -0.92 8.60 22.31
CA LEU A 88 -2.32 8.33 21.99
C LEU A 88 -2.67 6.85 22.05
N ILE A 89 -1.68 5.99 21.86
CA ILE A 89 -1.77 4.53 22.02
C ILE A 89 -0.58 4.02 22.83
N GLN A 90 -0.75 2.85 23.42
CA GLN A 90 0.31 2.10 24.08
C GLN A 90 0.46 0.74 23.40
N GLY A 91 1.70 0.30 23.17
CA GLY A 91 2.01 -0.98 22.57
C GLY A 91 2.67 -1.93 23.56
N ASP A 92 2.04 -3.08 23.80
CA ASP A 92 2.55 -4.13 24.67
C ASP A 92 3.05 -5.32 23.86
N ALA A 93 4.21 -5.85 24.25
CA ALA A 93 4.78 -7.04 23.60
C ALA A 93 4.00 -8.29 24.02
N GLU A 94 3.39 -8.97 23.07
CA GLU A 94 2.62 -10.21 23.29
C GLU A 94 3.08 -11.27 22.28
N GLY A 95 3.72 -12.32 22.73
CA GLY A 95 4.11 -13.47 21.87
C GLY A 95 4.97 -13.10 20.65
N GLY A 96 5.90 -12.14 20.80
CA GLY A 96 6.74 -11.65 19.69
C GLY A 96 6.04 -10.68 18.74
N LYS A 97 4.78 -10.32 19.00
CA LYS A 97 4.01 -9.28 18.29
C LYS A 97 3.74 -8.13 19.24
N LYS A 98 3.39 -6.96 18.69
CA LYS A 98 3.03 -5.79 19.48
C LYS A 98 1.53 -5.57 19.38
N ARG A 99 0.83 -5.58 20.51
CA ARG A 99 -0.59 -5.30 20.64
C ARG A 99 -0.77 -3.86 21.07
N TYR A 100 -1.62 -3.12 20.39
CA TYR A 100 -1.87 -1.71 20.64
C TYR A 100 -3.19 -1.50 21.37
N THR A 101 -3.18 -0.60 22.35
CA THR A 101 -4.33 -0.20 23.15
C THR A 101 -4.40 1.32 23.15
N VAL A 102 -5.60 1.88 23.08
CA VAL A 102 -5.81 3.33 23.16
C VAL A 102 -5.60 3.82 24.59
N THR A 103 -4.94 4.96 24.76
CA THR A 103 -4.79 5.66 26.04
C THR A 103 -5.98 6.58 26.31
N ASP A 104 -6.09 7.13 27.54
CA ASP A 104 -7.10 8.15 27.85
C ASP A 104 -6.89 9.42 27.01
N ALA A 105 -5.62 9.82 26.79
CA ALA A 105 -5.29 10.92 25.88
C ALA A 105 -5.75 10.64 24.44
N GLY A 106 -5.60 9.38 23.97
CA GLY A 106 -6.11 8.97 22.67
C GLY A 106 -7.63 9.03 22.54
N ARG A 107 -8.36 8.63 23.59
CA ARG A 107 -9.83 8.73 23.63
C ARG A 107 -10.29 10.19 23.61
N GLN A 108 -9.63 11.04 24.41
CA GLN A 108 -9.91 12.47 24.40
C GLN A 108 -9.64 13.09 23.04
N TYR A 109 -8.50 12.75 22.42
CA TYR A 109 -8.16 13.21 21.06
C TYR A 109 -9.21 12.82 20.03
N LEU A 110 -9.75 11.59 20.07
CA LEU A 110 -10.85 11.17 19.20
C LEU A 110 -12.13 11.97 19.41
N THR A 111 -12.44 12.30 20.66
CA THR A 111 -13.59 13.15 21.01
C THR A 111 -13.41 14.55 20.41
N ASP A 112 -12.26 15.15 20.58
CA ASP A 112 -11.94 16.48 20.05
C ASP A 112 -11.91 16.50 18.50
N GLN A 113 -11.59 15.38 17.88
CA GLN A 113 -11.52 15.21 16.43
C GLN A 113 -12.75 14.51 15.82
N ALA A 114 -13.87 14.42 16.54
CA ALA A 114 -15.05 13.66 16.08
C ALA A 114 -15.54 14.09 14.69
N VAL A 115 -15.61 15.40 14.42
CA VAL A 115 -16.03 15.93 13.09
C VAL A 115 -15.04 15.53 12.00
N ALA A 116 -13.72 15.56 12.28
CA ALA A 116 -12.71 15.14 11.33
C ALA A 116 -12.80 13.64 11.06
N LEU A 117 -13.06 12.83 12.09
CA LEU A 117 -13.26 11.38 11.97
C LEU A 117 -14.49 11.04 11.12
N ASP A 118 -15.59 11.74 11.28
CA ASP A 118 -16.78 11.59 10.41
C ASP A 118 -16.46 11.94 8.97
N GLY A 119 -15.65 12.98 8.74
CA GLY A 119 -15.13 13.30 7.41
C GLY A 119 -14.28 12.18 6.82
N VAL A 120 -13.47 11.49 7.63
CA VAL A 120 -12.70 10.30 7.19
C VAL A 120 -13.65 9.18 6.77
N ARG A 121 -14.67 8.87 7.58
CA ARG A 121 -15.68 7.85 7.27
C ARG A 121 -16.41 8.14 5.96
N MET A 122 -16.85 9.37 5.75
CA MET A 122 -17.48 9.77 4.48
C MET A 122 -16.55 9.61 3.27
N ARG A 123 -15.26 9.97 3.41
CA ARG A 123 -14.27 9.76 2.32
C ARG A 123 -14.03 8.29 2.02
N ILE A 124 -14.03 7.44 3.04
CA ILE A 124 -13.97 5.97 2.87
C ILE A 124 -15.16 5.51 2.04
N ASP A 125 -16.37 5.91 2.36
CA ASP A 125 -17.59 5.52 1.63
C ASP A 125 -17.59 6.00 0.17
N VAL A 126 -17.10 7.20 -0.09
CA VAL A 126 -16.94 7.73 -1.45
C VAL A 126 -15.88 6.93 -2.22
N SER A 127 -14.73 6.69 -1.59
CA SER A 127 -13.64 5.94 -2.20
C SER A 127 -14.04 4.48 -2.46
N LYS A 128 -14.78 3.86 -1.54
CA LYS A 128 -15.34 2.51 -1.68
C LYS A 128 -16.26 2.43 -2.92
N ARG A 129 -17.14 3.40 -3.11
CA ARG A 129 -18.02 3.48 -4.30
C ARG A 129 -17.22 3.65 -5.59
N SER A 130 -16.18 4.48 -5.58
CA SER A 130 -15.29 4.67 -6.73
C SER A 130 -14.48 3.42 -7.07
N LEU A 131 -14.04 2.67 -6.07
CA LEU A 131 -13.27 1.44 -6.24
C LEU A 131 -14.15 0.24 -6.65
N ARG A 132 -15.44 0.24 -6.28
CA ARG A 132 -16.43 -0.77 -6.74
C ARG A 132 -16.69 -0.76 -8.24
N GLY A 133 -16.35 0.29 -8.95
CA GLY A 133 -16.43 0.34 -10.43
C GLY A 133 -15.54 -0.68 -11.15
N HIS A 134 -14.75 -1.47 -10.41
CA HIS A 134 -14.02 -2.64 -10.87
C HIS A 134 -14.62 -3.88 -10.19
N ASP A 135 -15.87 -4.17 -10.53
CA ASP A 135 -16.70 -5.24 -9.93
C ASP A 135 -16.03 -6.61 -10.16
N ARG A 136 -15.18 -6.99 -9.22
CA ARG A 136 -14.66 -8.36 -9.14
C ARG A 136 -15.66 -9.19 -8.34
N PRO A 137 -16.07 -10.36 -8.83
CA PRO A 137 -16.85 -11.31 -8.06
C PRO A 137 -16.22 -11.58 -6.69
N ALA A 138 -17.05 -11.85 -5.68
CA ALA A 138 -16.60 -12.05 -4.30
C ALA A 138 -15.56 -13.19 -4.20
N GLU A 139 -15.75 -14.23 -5.00
CA GLU A 139 -14.85 -15.39 -5.08
C GLU A 139 -13.46 -15.02 -5.56
N ILE A 140 -13.38 -14.11 -6.54
CA ILE A 140 -12.08 -13.58 -7.05
C ILE A 140 -11.42 -12.70 -6.00
N HIS A 141 -12.23 -11.93 -5.25
CA HIS A 141 -11.76 -11.10 -4.15
C HIS A 141 -11.10 -11.94 -3.05
N GLU A 142 -11.78 -12.99 -2.62
CA GLU A 142 -11.30 -13.93 -1.60
C GLU A 142 -10.01 -14.64 -2.07
N ALA A 143 -9.97 -15.11 -3.31
CA ALA A 143 -8.79 -15.76 -3.86
C ALA A 143 -7.55 -14.84 -3.89
N VAL A 144 -7.73 -13.57 -4.28
CA VAL A 144 -6.65 -12.57 -4.27
C VAL A 144 -6.22 -12.25 -2.83
N HIS A 145 -7.16 -12.18 -1.89
CA HIS A 145 -6.86 -11.99 -0.47
C HIS A 145 -6.01 -13.14 0.07
N ASN A 146 -6.42 -14.38 -0.17
CA ASN A 146 -5.71 -15.58 0.27
C ASN A 146 -4.30 -15.65 -0.32
N LEU A 147 -4.12 -15.27 -1.58
CA LEU A 147 -2.81 -15.18 -2.22
C LEU A 147 -1.90 -14.16 -1.52
N ARG A 148 -2.40 -12.95 -1.26
CA ARG A 148 -1.64 -11.93 -0.53
C ARG A 148 -1.26 -12.40 0.87
N HIS A 149 -2.21 -13.02 1.56
CA HIS A 149 -1.99 -13.57 2.89
C HIS A 149 -0.89 -14.63 2.88
N ALA A 150 -0.91 -15.57 1.93
CA ALA A 150 0.12 -16.59 1.79
C ALA A 150 1.52 -15.98 1.57
N LEU A 151 1.63 -14.95 0.73
CA LEU A 151 2.89 -14.25 0.49
C LEU A 151 3.38 -13.48 1.74
N GLN A 152 2.47 -12.92 2.53
CA GLN A 152 2.80 -12.20 3.77
C GLN A 152 3.17 -13.15 4.92
N MET A 153 2.54 -14.33 4.98
CA MET A 153 2.84 -15.36 5.98
C MET A 153 4.14 -16.11 5.70
N HIS A 154 4.75 -15.89 4.54
CA HIS A 154 6.06 -16.45 4.24
C HIS A 154 7.12 -15.71 5.07
N HIS A 155 7.32 -16.19 6.33
CA HIS A 155 8.31 -15.68 7.25
C HIS A 155 9.65 -16.35 6.98
N GLY A 156 10.51 -15.74 6.21
CA GLY A 156 11.84 -16.27 5.99
C GLY A 156 12.59 -15.57 4.85
N ARG A 157 13.85 -15.92 4.69
CA ARG A 157 14.61 -15.54 3.50
C ARG A 157 14.19 -16.47 2.37
N TRP A 158 13.70 -15.87 1.30
CA TRP A 158 13.40 -16.58 0.07
C TRP A 158 14.65 -17.22 -0.49
N SER A 159 14.65 -18.54 -0.68
CA SER A 159 15.71 -19.18 -1.43
C SER A 159 15.63 -18.80 -2.92
N PRO A 160 16.74 -18.83 -3.67
CA PRO A 160 16.71 -18.56 -5.12
C PRO A 160 15.71 -19.45 -5.88
N GLU A 161 15.57 -20.70 -5.47
CA GLU A 161 14.65 -21.66 -6.08
C GLU A 161 13.19 -21.32 -5.79
N GLU A 162 12.87 -20.93 -4.55
CA GLU A 162 11.52 -20.49 -4.17
C GLU A 162 11.12 -19.20 -4.88
N ILE A 163 12.05 -18.24 -5.01
CA ILE A 163 11.81 -17.00 -5.78
C ILE A 163 11.40 -17.35 -7.21
N LEU A 164 12.15 -18.21 -7.90
CA LEU A 164 11.86 -18.60 -9.26
C LEU A 164 10.52 -19.32 -9.36
N ARG A 165 10.29 -20.31 -8.49
CA ARG A 165 9.05 -21.09 -8.46
C ARG A 165 7.81 -20.21 -8.23
N VAL A 166 7.84 -19.35 -7.23
CA VAL A 166 6.69 -18.48 -6.90
C VAL A 166 6.47 -17.42 -7.97
N ARG A 167 7.55 -16.82 -8.51
CA ARG A 167 7.48 -15.90 -9.65
C ARG A 167 6.78 -16.55 -10.84
N ASP A 168 7.18 -17.76 -11.19
CA ASP A 168 6.66 -18.45 -12.39
C ASP A 168 5.20 -18.86 -12.17
N LEU A 169 4.83 -19.30 -10.95
CA LEU A 169 3.44 -19.59 -10.61
C LEU A 169 2.56 -18.35 -10.75
N LEU A 170 3.00 -17.20 -10.23
CA LEU A 170 2.25 -15.95 -10.31
C LEU A 170 2.13 -15.45 -11.76
N ASN A 171 3.21 -15.52 -12.54
CA ASN A 171 3.20 -15.12 -13.94
C ASN A 171 2.30 -16.02 -14.78
N ASN A 172 2.34 -17.32 -14.57
CA ASN A 172 1.48 -18.28 -15.28
C ASN A 172 0.01 -18.06 -14.93
N THR A 173 -0.31 -17.82 -13.68
CA THR A 173 -1.68 -17.48 -13.24
C THR A 173 -2.16 -16.19 -13.89
N ALA A 174 -1.33 -15.14 -13.88
CA ALA A 174 -1.68 -13.87 -14.51
C ALA A 174 -1.94 -14.05 -16.02
N LYS A 175 -1.10 -14.81 -16.71
CA LYS A 175 -1.28 -15.13 -18.13
C LYS A 175 -2.58 -15.91 -18.38
N ALA A 176 -2.85 -16.95 -17.60
CA ALA A 176 -4.07 -17.75 -17.74
C ALA A 176 -5.35 -16.94 -17.54
N ILE A 177 -5.32 -15.92 -16.65
CA ILE A 177 -6.46 -15.00 -16.42
C ILE A 177 -6.70 -14.13 -17.67
N VAL A 178 -5.62 -13.64 -18.30
CA VAL A 178 -5.71 -12.78 -19.49
C VAL A 178 -6.11 -13.55 -20.74
N ASP A 179 -5.54 -14.74 -20.91
CA ASP A 179 -5.80 -15.59 -22.09
C ASP A 179 -7.23 -16.19 -22.08
N GLY A 180 -7.88 -16.22 -20.93
CA GLY A 180 -9.23 -16.76 -20.74
C GLY A 180 -9.29 -18.30 -20.82
N PRO A 181 -10.47 -18.91 -20.67
CA PRO A 181 -10.61 -20.36 -20.81
C PRO A 181 -10.37 -20.79 -22.25
N VAL A 182 -9.51 -21.77 -22.44
CA VAL A 182 -9.39 -22.46 -23.74
C VAL A 182 -10.75 -23.11 -24.01
N THR A 183 -11.53 -22.55 -24.92
CA THR A 183 -12.78 -23.17 -25.41
C THR A 183 -12.40 -24.49 -26.06
N ALA A 184 -12.62 -25.60 -25.37
CA ALA A 184 -12.57 -26.92 -26.00
C ALA A 184 -13.64 -26.91 -27.10
N GLN A 185 -13.21 -26.99 -28.35
CA GLN A 185 -14.14 -27.20 -29.47
C GLN A 185 -14.90 -28.49 -29.21
N PRO A 186 -16.23 -28.52 -29.35
CA PRO A 186 -16.96 -29.77 -29.26
C PRO A 186 -16.45 -30.69 -30.40
N THR A 187 -15.94 -31.82 -29.99
CA THR A 187 -15.62 -32.93 -30.92
C THR A 187 -16.88 -33.21 -31.72
N GLN A 188 -16.87 -32.94 -33.00
CA GLN A 188 -17.92 -33.41 -33.90
C GLN A 188 -17.85 -34.94 -33.90
N GLU A 189 -18.78 -35.56 -33.20
CA GLU A 189 -19.07 -36.98 -33.27
C GLU A 189 -19.68 -37.21 -34.65
N ASN A 190 -18.88 -37.80 -35.55
CA ASN A 190 -19.35 -38.27 -36.84
C ASN A 190 -20.37 -39.36 -36.57
N ALA A 191 -21.64 -39.06 -36.84
CA ALA A 191 -22.68 -40.06 -36.98
C ALA A 191 -22.55 -40.67 -38.40
N GLU A 192 -22.16 -41.93 -38.46
CA GLU A 192 -22.49 -42.86 -39.55
C GLU A 192 -23.86 -43.51 -39.31
#